data_588d8a90c62a8900058a257d44cc96bf
#
_entry.id   588d8a90c62a8900058a257d44cc96bf
#
_cell.length_a   1.000
_cell.length_b   1.000
_cell.length_c   1.000
_cell.angle_alpha   90.00
_cell.angle_beta   90.00
_cell.angle_gamma   90.00
#
_symmetry.space_group_name_H-M   'P 1'
#
loop_
_entity.id
_entity.type
_entity.pdbx_description
1 polymer ?
#
loop_
_entity_poly.entity_id
_entity_poly.type
_entity_poly.pdbx_seq_one_letter_code
_entity_poly.pdbx_strand_id
1 'polypeptide(L)'
;MKNVFIINGHQKYPFSEGKLNASLVEKTHNFFKGRGYDIATTTMEDSYDIKEEIEKFKQADIVFLQTPLNWMGVSWSFKKYIDEVFSMGMMGEMSDGDGRNSAEPKRNYGLGGKLKGTYMLSVTANAPKEAFNNPKEDFFGGLSEDDLLRPMHLNFKWFGLEPLPTFMAYDVMKNPEIDCDFKRFEAHLESNFK
;
A
#
# COMPACT_ATOMS: atom_id res chain seq x y z
N MET A 1 -3.57 -9.11 20.90
CA MET A 1 -2.52 -9.43 19.91
C MET A 1 -2.66 -8.38 18.82
N LYS A 2 -1.61 -7.95 18.17
CA LYS A 2 -1.73 -6.97 17.07
C LYS A 2 -2.03 -7.69 15.76
N ASN A 3 -2.81 -7.07 14.91
CA ASN A 3 -3.25 -7.62 13.64
C ASN A 3 -2.59 -6.89 12.48
N VAL A 4 -2.10 -7.62 11.49
CA VAL A 4 -1.61 -7.04 10.25
C VAL A 4 -2.41 -7.59 9.06
N PHE A 5 -2.83 -6.70 8.18
CA PHE A 5 -3.44 -7.05 6.92
C PHE A 5 -2.47 -6.79 5.77
N ILE A 6 -2.00 -7.85 5.12
CA ILE A 6 -1.04 -7.80 4.02
C ILE A 6 -1.78 -7.96 2.70
N ILE A 7 -1.63 -6.99 1.81
CA ILE A 7 -2.24 -6.98 0.49
C ILE A 7 -1.15 -7.13 -0.56
N ASN A 8 -1.23 -8.17 -1.40
CA ASN A 8 -0.43 -8.32 -2.60
C ASN A 8 -1.19 -7.72 -3.79
N GLY A 9 -0.87 -6.47 -4.11
CA GLY A 9 -1.47 -5.70 -5.20
C GLY A 9 -0.94 -6.03 -6.60
N HIS A 10 -0.14 -7.08 -6.76
CA HIS A 10 0.40 -7.50 -8.04
C HIS A 10 -0.69 -8.17 -8.91
N GLN A 11 -0.65 -7.86 -10.20
CA GLN A 11 -1.34 -8.59 -11.26
C GLN A 11 -0.31 -9.30 -12.12
N LYS A 12 -0.52 -10.58 -12.37
CA LYS A 12 0.35 -11.36 -13.26
C LYS A 12 0.17 -10.96 -14.72
N TYR A 13 1.29 -10.79 -15.38
CA TYR A 13 1.37 -10.53 -16.83
C TYR A 13 2.39 -11.49 -17.46
N PRO A 14 2.32 -11.75 -18.78
CA PRO A 14 3.31 -12.61 -19.46
C PRO A 14 4.76 -12.13 -19.31
N PHE A 15 4.97 -10.83 -19.11
CA PHE A 15 6.27 -10.20 -18.91
C PHE A 15 6.61 -9.91 -17.44
N SER A 16 5.70 -10.20 -16.52
CA SER A 16 5.87 -9.96 -15.08
C SER A 16 5.11 -11.00 -14.26
N GLU A 17 5.83 -12.03 -13.82
CA GLU A 17 5.27 -13.12 -13.01
C GLU A 17 5.04 -12.73 -11.55
N GLY A 18 5.54 -11.57 -11.10
CA GLY A 18 5.35 -11.08 -9.73
C GLY A 18 6.25 -11.71 -8.69
N LYS A 19 7.33 -12.41 -9.07
CA LYS A 19 8.21 -13.13 -8.13
C LYS A 19 8.79 -12.22 -7.05
N LEU A 20 9.27 -11.03 -7.41
CA LEU A 20 9.83 -10.09 -6.44
C LEU A 20 8.75 -9.59 -5.46
N ASN A 21 7.55 -9.24 -5.96
CA ASN A 21 6.44 -8.86 -5.09
C ASN A 21 6.05 -10.00 -4.13
N ALA A 22 5.95 -11.23 -4.62
CA ALA A 22 5.65 -12.39 -3.80
C ALA A 22 6.72 -12.62 -2.71
N SER A 23 8.01 -12.49 -3.05
CA SER A 23 9.10 -12.61 -2.08
C SER A 23 9.07 -11.53 -1.00
N LEU A 24 8.72 -10.28 -1.36
CA LEU A 24 8.57 -9.20 -0.38
C LEU A 24 7.34 -9.43 0.53
N VAL A 25 6.22 -9.93 -0.02
CA VAL A 25 5.05 -10.36 0.76
C VAL A 25 5.43 -11.49 1.73
N GLU A 26 6.14 -12.50 1.27
CA GLU A 26 6.60 -13.61 2.13
C GLU A 26 7.51 -13.12 3.26
N LYS A 27 8.47 -12.23 2.95
CA LYS A 27 9.33 -11.61 3.98
C LYS A 27 8.51 -10.81 4.99
N THR A 28 7.53 -10.04 4.54
CA THR A 28 6.61 -9.30 5.42
C THR A 28 5.83 -10.25 6.32
N HIS A 29 5.26 -11.30 5.75
CA HIS A 29 4.52 -12.31 6.51
C HIS A 29 5.41 -12.95 7.58
N ASN A 30 6.61 -13.40 7.22
CA ASN A 30 7.55 -14.04 8.15
C ASN A 30 8.02 -13.07 9.25
N PHE A 31 8.24 -11.81 8.92
CA PHE A 31 8.59 -10.76 9.87
C PHE A 31 7.52 -10.57 10.96
N PHE A 32 6.26 -10.43 10.58
CA PHE A 32 5.16 -10.24 11.53
C PHE A 32 4.82 -11.54 12.29
N LYS A 33 4.84 -12.69 11.61
CA LYS A 33 4.65 -13.99 12.24
C LYS A 33 5.68 -14.25 13.33
N GLY A 34 6.96 -13.94 13.08
CA GLY A 34 8.03 -14.07 14.07
C GLY A 34 7.87 -13.18 15.30
N ARG A 35 7.01 -12.15 15.22
CA ARG A 35 6.68 -11.22 16.31
C ARG A 35 5.31 -11.48 16.96
N GLY A 36 4.63 -12.56 16.59
CA GLY A 36 3.37 -12.98 17.19
C GLY A 36 2.17 -12.14 16.78
N TYR A 37 2.20 -11.54 15.59
CA TYR A 37 1.03 -10.88 15.02
C TYR A 37 0.06 -11.88 14.40
N ASP A 38 -1.23 -11.59 14.48
CA ASP A 38 -2.25 -12.24 13.64
C ASP A 38 -2.20 -11.64 12.24
N ILE A 39 -2.21 -12.50 11.23
CA ILE A 39 -1.97 -12.07 9.85
C ILE A 39 -3.17 -12.46 8.97
N ALA A 40 -3.80 -11.46 8.39
CA ALA A 40 -4.71 -11.63 7.26
C ALA A 40 -3.98 -11.28 5.95
N THR A 41 -4.32 -11.97 4.88
CA THR A 41 -3.74 -11.72 3.56
C THR A 41 -4.81 -11.65 2.48
N THR A 42 -4.53 -10.88 1.42
CA THR A 42 -5.31 -10.89 0.18
C THR A 42 -4.37 -10.70 -1.00
N THR A 43 -4.57 -11.50 -2.04
CA THR A 43 -3.81 -11.43 -3.30
C THR A 43 -4.78 -11.08 -4.43
N MET A 44 -4.39 -10.12 -5.27
CA MET A 44 -5.30 -9.63 -6.33
C MET A 44 -5.60 -10.64 -7.43
N GLU A 45 -4.88 -11.75 -7.49
CA GLU A 45 -5.17 -12.86 -8.40
C GLU A 45 -6.22 -13.83 -7.87
N ASP A 46 -6.50 -13.77 -6.57
CA ASP A 46 -7.50 -14.60 -5.93
C ASP A 46 -8.89 -13.91 -5.93
N SER A 47 -9.93 -14.71 -5.78
CA SER A 47 -11.26 -14.16 -5.51
C SER A 47 -11.33 -13.63 -4.08
N TYR A 48 -12.08 -12.57 -3.86
CA TYR A 48 -12.32 -12.00 -2.54
C TYR A 48 -13.82 -11.67 -2.36
N ASP A 49 -14.27 -11.72 -1.12
CA ASP A 49 -15.57 -11.20 -0.72
C ASP A 49 -15.41 -9.80 -0.12
N ILE A 50 -16.18 -8.83 -0.62
CA ILE A 50 -16.05 -7.42 -0.23
C ILE A 50 -16.28 -7.22 1.28
N LYS A 51 -17.20 -7.95 1.89
CA LYS A 51 -17.48 -7.81 3.33
C LYS A 51 -16.34 -8.37 4.19
N GLU A 52 -15.78 -9.50 3.77
CA GLU A 52 -14.61 -10.08 4.44
C GLU A 52 -13.40 -9.14 4.34
N GLU A 53 -13.21 -8.50 3.19
CA GLU A 53 -12.12 -7.52 3.02
C GLU A 53 -12.32 -6.30 3.93
N ILE A 54 -13.52 -5.77 4.03
CA ILE A 54 -13.85 -4.67 4.96
C ILE A 54 -13.55 -5.08 6.40
N GLU A 55 -13.91 -6.31 6.83
CA GLU A 55 -13.60 -6.79 8.17
C GLU A 55 -12.08 -6.93 8.41
N LYS A 56 -11.29 -7.34 7.42
CA LYS A 56 -9.82 -7.35 7.52
C LYS A 56 -9.27 -5.95 7.77
N PHE A 57 -9.77 -4.92 7.06
CA PHE A 57 -9.38 -3.53 7.31
C PHE A 57 -9.77 -3.05 8.71
N LYS A 58 -10.97 -3.37 9.18
CA LYS A 58 -11.49 -2.96 10.51
C LYS A 58 -10.70 -3.60 11.66
N GLN A 59 -10.19 -4.80 11.46
CA GLN A 59 -9.43 -5.53 12.48
C GLN A 59 -7.93 -5.20 12.47
N ALA A 60 -7.42 -4.63 11.38
CA ALA A 60 -6.00 -4.40 11.22
C ALA A 60 -5.49 -3.21 12.06
N ASP A 61 -4.45 -3.42 12.85
CA ASP A 61 -3.62 -2.36 13.41
C ASP A 61 -2.62 -1.81 12.38
N ILE A 62 -2.25 -2.65 11.41
CA ILE A 62 -1.32 -2.33 10.34
C ILE A 62 -1.89 -2.86 9.02
N VAL A 63 -1.99 -1.99 8.02
CA VAL A 63 -2.24 -2.40 6.63
C VAL A 63 -0.95 -2.30 5.83
N PHE A 64 -0.51 -3.40 5.26
CA PHE A 64 0.70 -3.47 4.46
C PHE A 64 0.36 -3.74 3.00
N LEU A 65 0.62 -2.79 2.11
CA LEU A 65 0.43 -2.96 0.68
C LEU A 65 1.77 -3.20 -0.02
N GLN A 66 1.94 -4.38 -0.62
CA GLN A 66 3.01 -4.67 -1.57
C GLN A 66 2.45 -4.57 -2.99
N THR A 67 2.99 -3.70 -3.82
CA THR A 67 2.50 -3.50 -5.20
C THR A 67 3.62 -3.13 -6.16
N PRO A 68 3.55 -3.54 -7.44
CA PRO A 68 4.39 -2.94 -8.46
C PRO A 68 3.88 -1.54 -8.83
N LEU A 69 4.79 -0.68 -9.27
CA LEU A 69 4.44 0.57 -9.93
C LEU A 69 4.05 0.29 -11.39
N ASN A 70 2.76 0.32 -11.68
CA ASN A 70 2.21 0.14 -13.02
C ASN A 70 1.68 1.47 -13.55
N TRP A 71 2.32 2.01 -14.61
CA TRP A 71 1.88 3.26 -15.22
C TRP A 71 1.63 4.39 -14.22
N MET A 72 2.61 4.67 -13.36
CA MET A 72 2.61 5.70 -12.31
C MET A 72 1.55 5.48 -11.23
N GLY A 73 1.01 4.28 -11.12
CA GLY A 73 0.00 3.90 -10.14
C GLY A 73 0.09 2.42 -9.77
N VAL A 74 -1.02 1.85 -9.39
CA VAL A 74 -1.15 0.43 -9.04
C VAL A 74 -1.69 -0.41 -10.21
N SER A 75 -1.66 -1.74 -10.08
CA SER A 75 -2.24 -2.64 -11.08
C SER A 75 -3.75 -2.38 -11.25
N TRP A 76 -4.29 -2.68 -12.44
CA TRP A 76 -5.72 -2.53 -12.70
C TRP A 76 -6.57 -3.39 -11.75
N SER A 77 -6.09 -4.57 -11.39
CA SER A 77 -6.79 -5.46 -10.47
C SER A 77 -6.87 -4.87 -9.06
N PHE A 78 -5.78 -4.27 -8.57
CA PHE A 78 -5.82 -3.56 -7.28
C PHE A 78 -6.64 -2.27 -7.37
N LYS A 79 -6.65 -1.58 -8.51
CA LYS A 79 -7.56 -0.45 -8.70
C LYS A 79 -9.02 -0.88 -8.67
N LYS A 80 -9.37 -2.01 -9.29
CA LYS A 80 -10.71 -2.62 -9.19
C LYS A 80 -11.07 -2.94 -7.74
N TYR A 81 -10.14 -3.55 -6.98
CA TYR A 81 -10.31 -3.82 -5.56
C TYR A 81 -10.61 -2.54 -4.76
N ILE A 82 -9.85 -1.47 -5.00
CA ILE A 82 -10.12 -0.15 -4.39
C ILE A 82 -11.54 0.32 -4.73
N ASP A 83 -11.94 0.26 -5.99
CA ASP A 83 -13.24 0.73 -6.42
C ASP A 83 -14.40 -0.06 -5.79
N GLU A 84 -14.23 -1.36 -5.60
CA GLU A 84 -15.24 -2.22 -4.99
C GLU A 84 -15.25 -2.12 -3.45
N VAL A 85 -14.11 -2.41 -2.82
CA VAL A 85 -14.03 -2.53 -1.35
C VAL A 85 -14.11 -1.16 -0.67
N PHE A 86 -13.38 -0.16 -1.20
CA PHE A 86 -13.37 1.17 -0.58
C PHE A 86 -14.69 1.91 -0.79
N SER A 87 -15.35 1.74 -1.95
CA SER A 87 -16.67 2.32 -2.16
C SER A 87 -17.72 1.75 -1.21
N MET A 88 -17.69 0.45 -0.97
CA MET A 88 -18.59 -0.17 0.01
C MET A 88 -18.21 0.20 1.45
N GLY A 89 -16.92 0.21 1.77
CA GLY A 89 -16.42 0.59 3.10
C GLY A 89 -16.73 2.03 3.49
N MET A 90 -16.79 2.93 2.51
CA MET A 90 -17.16 4.34 2.71
C MET A 90 -18.62 4.52 3.15
N MET A 91 -19.49 3.52 2.97
CA MET A 91 -20.91 3.59 3.31
C MET A 91 -21.21 3.30 4.79
N GLY A 92 -20.33 3.71 5.69
CA GLY A 92 -20.55 3.63 7.14
C GLY A 92 -19.70 2.57 7.85
N GLU A 93 -19.05 1.65 7.13
CA GLU A 93 -18.23 0.60 7.74
C GLU A 93 -16.83 1.10 8.11
N MET A 94 -16.10 1.68 7.18
CA MET A 94 -14.75 2.18 7.39
C MET A 94 -14.67 3.71 7.47
N SER A 95 -15.74 4.42 7.11
CA SER A 95 -15.80 5.88 7.10
C SER A 95 -17.24 6.37 7.25
N ASP A 96 -17.43 7.53 7.85
CA ASP A 96 -18.72 8.27 7.88
C ASP A 96 -18.82 9.18 6.63
N GLY A 97 -18.80 8.57 5.46
CA GLY A 97 -18.80 9.26 4.18
C GLY A 97 -17.54 10.09 3.97
N ASP A 98 -17.68 11.29 3.45
CA ASP A 98 -16.56 12.17 3.12
C ASP A 98 -16.12 13.10 4.27
N GLY A 99 -16.69 12.96 5.47
CA GLY A 99 -16.34 13.75 6.66
C GLY A 99 -16.97 15.13 6.73
N ARG A 100 -17.66 15.58 5.69
CA ARG A 100 -18.40 16.86 5.73
C ARG A 100 -19.72 16.71 6.47
N ASN A 101 -20.20 17.79 7.06
CA ASN A 101 -21.52 17.84 7.70
C ASN A 101 -22.34 19.03 7.21
N SER A 102 -23.63 19.05 7.53
CA SER A 102 -24.56 20.10 7.10
C SER A 102 -24.26 21.49 7.66
N ALA A 103 -23.59 21.56 8.81
CA ALA A 103 -23.21 22.82 9.46
C ALA A 103 -21.96 23.44 8.77
N GLU A 104 -21.05 22.60 8.28
CA GLU A 104 -19.83 23.03 7.59
C GLU A 104 -19.63 22.26 6.27
N PRO A 105 -20.47 22.47 5.25
CA PRO A 105 -20.52 21.65 4.04
C PRO A 105 -19.29 21.79 3.11
N LYS A 106 -18.36 22.70 3.42
CA LYS A 106 -17.15 22.95 2.64
C LYS A 106 -15.85 22.57 3.37
N ARG A 107 -15.97 21.98 4.55
CA ARG A 107 -14.81 21.59 5.41
C ARG A 107 -14.76 20.09 5.64
N ASN A 108 -13.61 19.62 6.08
CA ASN A 108 -13.37 18.24 6.51
C ASN A 108 -13.52 17.17 5.40
N TYR A 109 -13.48 17.56 4.13
CA TYR A 109 -13.54 16.63 3.02
C TYR A 109 -12.37 15.61 3.11
N GLY A 110 -12.71 14.31 3.08
CA GLY A 110 -11.76 13.21 3.22
C GLY A 110 -11.37 12.87 4.66
N LEU A 111 -12.04 13.46 5.67
CA LEU A 111 -11.74 13.24 7.10
C LEU A 111 -12.83 12.46 7.84
N GLY A 112 -13.63 11.68 7.14
CA GLY A 112 -14.66 10.81 7.73
C GLY A 112 -14.17 9.44 8.19
N GLY A 113 -12.88 9.15 8.11
CA GLY A 113 -12.31 7.84 8.39
C GLY A 113 -12.51 7.38 9.83
N LYS A 114 -12.84 6.09 9.99
CA LYS A 114 -13.12 5.41 11.27
C LYS A 114 -12.05 4.42 11.67
N LEU A 115 -11.22 4.00 10.73
CA LEU A 115 -10.13 3.07 11.00
C LEU A 115 -9.06 3.75 11.85
N LYS A 116 -8.41 2.93 12.69
CA LYS A 116 -7.31 3.38 13.53
C LYS A 116 -6.14 2.43 13.35
N GLY A 117 -5.01 2.96 13.05
CA GLY A 117 -3.82 2.18 12.78
C GLY A 117 -2.93 2.87 11.76
N THR A 118 -1.98 2.11 11.25
CA THR A 118 -1.00 2.62 10.30
C THR A 118 -1.06 1.85 9.00
N TYR A 119 -0.55 2.44 7.92
CA TYR A 119 -0.31 1.69 6.70
C TYR A 119 1.12 1.92 6.19
N MET A 120 1.64 0.92 5.49
CA MET A 120 2.91 1.00 4.78
C MET A 120 2.71 0.65 3.32
N LEU A 121 3.25 1.50 2.44
CA LEU A 121 3.40 1.18 1.02
C LEU A 121 4.77 0.56 0.79
N SER A 122 4.79 -0.57 0.10
CA SER A 122 6.00 -1.23 -0.37
C SER A 122 5.87 -1.44 -1.87
N VAL A 123 6.77 -0.84 -2.64
CA VAL A 123 6.62 -0.70 -4.09
C VAL A 123 7.85 -1.24 -4.81
N THR A 124 7.64 -1.95 -5.92
CA THR A 124 8.69 -2.32 -6.86
C THR A 124 8.56 -1.46 -8.12
N ALA A 125 9.63 -0.80 -8.54
CA ALA A 125 9.62 0.12 -9.67
C ALA A 125 10.77 -0.17 -10.65
N ASN A 126 10.51 0.00 -11.93
CA ASN A 126 11.56 -0.02 -12.95
C ASN A 126 12.27 1.35 -13.08
N ALA A 127 11.79 2.38 -12.40
CA ALA A 127 12.47 3.66 -12.32
C ALA A 127 13.70 3.55 -11.41
N PRO A 128 14.86 4.10 -11.80
CA PRO A 128 16.03 4.17 -10.93
C PRO A 128 15.81 5.17 -9.79
N LYS A 129 16.52 4.99 -8.68
CA LYS A 129 16.39 5.86 -7.52
C LYS A 129 16.69 7.32 -7.84
N GLU A 130 17.66 7.56 -8.71
CA GLU A 130 18.13 8.88 -9.13
C GLU A 130 17.08 9.67 -9.93
N ALA A 131 16.02 9.00 -10.40
CA ALA A 131 14.91 9.68 -11.06
C ALA A 131 14.00 10.43 -10.08
N PHE A 132 13.99 10.04 -8.80
CA PHE A 132 13.20 10.68 -7.76
C PHE A 132 14.00 11.75 -7.01
N ASN A 133 13.30 12.75 -6.46
CA ASN A 133 13.90 13.84 -5.67
C ASN A 133 15.02 14.58 -6.43
N ASN A 134 15.03 14.54 -7.74
CA ASN A 134 16.05 15.10 -8.60
C ASN A 134 15.44 16.11 -9.58
N PRO A 135 15.55 17.43 -9.33
CA PRO A 135 14.99 18.46 -10.21
C PRO A 135 15.66 18.52 -11.61
N LYS A 136 16.78 17.79 -11.81
CA LYS A 136 17.47 17.71 -13.10
C LYS A 136 16.96 16.59 -13.99
N GLU A 137 16.13 15.71 -13.46
CA GLU A 137 15.45 14.65 -14.18
C GLU A 137 14.12 15.16 -14.73
N ASP A 138 14.02 15.28 -16.05
CA ASP A 138 12.89 15.94 -16.71
C ASP A 138 11.55 15.23 -16.46
N PHE A 139 11.54 13.90 -16.37
CA PHE A 139 10.29 13.13 -16.32
C PHE A 139 9.53 13.33 -15.01
N PHE A 140 10.20 13.19 -13.87
CA PHE A 140 9.56 13.40 -12.57
C PHE A 140 9.72 14.84 -12.05
N GLY A 141 10.68 15.62 -12.58
CA GLY A 141 10.80 17.02 -12.23
C GLY A 141 11.04 17.31 -10.75
N GLY A 142 11.68 16.38 -10.04
CA GLY A 142 11.96 16.50 -8.61
C GLY A 142 10.90 15.91 -7.69
N LEU A 143 9.87 15.24 -8.23
CA LEU A 143 8.89 14.52 -7.41
C LEU A 143 9.58 13.43 -6.56
N SER A 144 9.13 13.30 -5.32
CA SER A 144 9.46 12.18 -4.46
C SER A 144 8.61 10.95 -4.83
N GLU A 145 8.96 9.80 -4.26
CA GLU A 145 8.18 8.56 -4.35
C GLU A 145 6.76 8.77 -3.78
N ASP A 146 6.64 9.45 -2.65
CA ASP A 146 5.36 9.74 -2.00
C ASP A 146 4.53 10.76 -2.78
N ASP A 147 5.16 11.70 -3.51
CA ASP A 147 4.43 12.58 -4.42
C ASP A 147 3.80 11.81 -5.57
N LEU A 148 4.53 10.86 -6.16
CA LEU A 148 4.01 9.97 -7.18
C LEU A 148 2.89 9.07 -6.64
N LEU A 149 3.05 8.56 -5.42
CA LEU A 149 2.10 7.66 -4.76
C LEU A 149 0.99 8.42 -3.99
N ARG A 150 0.92 9.75 -4.10
CA ARG A 150 -0.06 10.58 -3.40
C ARG A 150 -1.50 10.09 -3.52
N PRO A 151 -2.02 9.64 -4.68
CA PRO A 151 -3.37 9.08 -4.76
C PRO A 151 -3.58 7.89 -3.85
N MET A 152 -2.56 7.04 -3.69
CA MET A 152 -2.63 5.87 -2.82
C MET A 152 -2.62 6.28 -1.33
N HIS A 153 -1.76 7.23 -0.96
CA HIS A 153 -1.76 7.80 0.39
C HIS A 153 -3.12 8.42 0.73
N LEU A 154 -3.74 9.14 -0.20
CA LEU A 154 -5.07 9.74 0.01
C LEU A 154 -6.16 8.69 0.20
N ASN A 155 -6.09 7.56 -0.49
CA ASN A 155 -7.05 6.45 -0.33
C ASN A 155 -7.02 5.88 1.09
N PHE A 156 -5.84 5.61 1.65
CA PHE A 156 -5.72 5.11 3.03
C PHE A 156 -6.07 6.18 4.07
N LYS A 157 -5.66 7.43 3.83
CA LYS A 157 -5.98 8.57 4.70
C LYS A 157 -7.49 8.84 4.77
N TRP A 158 -8.23 8.60 3.67
CA TRP A 158 -9.70 8.71 3.64
C TRP A 158 -10.35 7.88 4.73
N PHE A 159 -9.79 6.73 5.05
CA PHE A 159 -10.30 5.84 6.10
C PHE A 159 -9.70 6.09 7.48
N GLY A 160 -8.79 7.06 7.63
CA GLY A 160 -8.20 7.43 8.93
C GLY A 160 -6.90 6.73 9.28
N LEU A 161 -6.31 5.98 8.34
CA LEU A 161 -5.02 5.32 8.55
C LEU A 161 -3.86 6.32 8.42
N GLU A 162 -2.85 6.18 9.29
CA GLU A 162 -1.65 7.03 9.29
C GLU A 162 -0.51 6.38 8.50
N PRO A 163 0.24 7.14 7.68
CA PRO A 163 1.32 6.59 6.88
C PRO A 163 2.54 6.24 7.70
N LEU A 164 3.14 5.09 7.39
CA LEU A 164 4.55 4.79 7.71
C LEU A 164 5.41 5.10 6.49
N PRO A 165 6.74 5.29 6.66
CA PRO A 165 7.65 5.53 5.55
C PRO A 165 7.50 4.50 4.44
N THR A 166 7.41 4.96 3.20
CA THR A 166 7.29 4.09 2.02
C THR A 166 8.60 3.36 1.75
N PHE A 167 8.52 2.08 1.42
CA PHE A 167 9.65 1.33 0.85
C PHE A 167 9.54 1.28 -0.67
N MET A 168 10.67 1.44 -1.36
CA MET A 168 10.74 1.21 -2.81
C MET A 168 12.00 0.41 -3.18
N ALA A 169 11.78 -0.67 -3.96
CA ALA A 169 12.81 -1.36 -4.72
C ALA A 169 12.86 -0.73 -6.11
N TYR A 170 14.04 -0.28 -6.52
CA TYR A 170 14.24 0.50 -7.73
C TYR A 170 14.87 -0.33 -8.85
N ASP A 171 14.67 0.10 -10.09
CA ASP A 171 15.32 -0.41 -11.32
C ASP A 171 15.24 -1.96 -11.44
N VAL A 172 14.14 -2.53 -11.00
CA VAL A 172 13.97 -3.98 -10.78
C VAL A 172 13.97 -4.80 -12.07
N MET A 173 13.99 -4.16 -13.25
CA MET A 173 14.01 -4.83 -14.56
C MET A 173 15.32 -4.66 -15.31
N LYS A 174 15.99 -3.51 -15.19
CA LYS A 174 17.22 -3.23 -15.97
C LYS A 174 18.49 -3.50 -15.17
N ASN A 175 18.57 -3.02 -13.93
CA ASN A 175 19.71 -3.25 -13.04
C ASN A 175 19.24 -3.73 -11.68
N PRO A 176 18.62 -4.91 -11.57
CA PRO A 176 18.08 -5.39 -10.32
C PRO A 176 19.19 -5.69 -9.29
N GLU A 177 19.08 -5.09 -8.12
CA GLU A 177 19.96 -5.34 -6.97
C GLU A 177 19.20 -6.07 -5.86
N ILE A 178 18.59 -7.20 -6.19
CA ILE A 178 17.60 -7.90 -5.35
C ILE A 178 18.12 -8.20 -3.93
N ASP A 179 19.37 -8.64 -3.78
CA ASP A 179 19.94 -8.94 -2.45
C ASP A 179 20.12 -7.65 -1.61
N CYS A 180 20.48 -6.53 -2.25
CA CYS A 180 20.54 -5.24 -1.59
C CYS A 180 19.14 -4.75 -1.21
N ASP A 181 18.17 -4.91 -2.12
CA ASP A 181 16.77 -4.56 -1.87
C ASP A 181 16.19 -5.36 -0.70
N PHE A 182 16.44 -6.65 -0.61
CA PHE A 182 15.99 -7.47 0.50
C PHE A 182 16.60 -7.02 1.84
N LYS A 183 17.89 -6.70 1.88
CA LYS A 183 18.54 -6.19 3.10
C LYS A 183 17.96 -4.82 3.51
N ARG A 184 17.75 -3.92 2.54
CA ARG A 184 17.11 -2.62 2.79
C ARG A 184 15.68 -2.79 3.30
N PHE A 185 14.95 -3.74 2.73
CA PHE A 185 13.58 -4.03 3.11
C PHE A 185 13.49 -4.56 4.55
N GLU A 186 14.32 -5.53 4.90
CA GLU A 186 14.39 -6.07 6.26
C GLU A 186 14.74 -4.97 7.27
N ALA A 187 15.76 -4.15 6.99
CA ALA A 187 16.11 -3.02 7.83
C ALA A 187 14.98 -1.97 7.94
N HIS A 188 14.22 -1.77 6.85
CA HIS A 188 13.07 -0.87 6.82
C HIS A 188 11.93 -1.38 7.72
N LEU A 189 11.61 -2.69 7.67
CA LEU A 189 10.63 -3.30 8.57
C LEU A 189 11.08 -3.18 10.02
N GLU A 190 12.35 -3.51 10.34
CA GLU A 190 12.89 -3.42 11.70
C GLU A 190 12.85 -1.99 12.28
N SER A 191 13.06 -0.97 11.44
CA SER A 191 13.04 0.42 11.90
C SER A 191 11.64 0.95 12.20
N ASN A 192 10.61 0.43 11.51
CA ASN A 192 9.25 0.93 11.60
C ASN A 192 8.34 0.10 12.52
N PHE A 193 8.67 -1.18 12.76
CA PHE A 193 7.88 -2.09 13.58
C PHE A 193 8.70 -2.66 14.73
N LYS A 194 8.81 -1.90 15.80
CA LYS A 194 9.51 -2.29 17.05
C LYS A 194 8.61 -3.07 17.98
#